data_2ad0d4c6425c2196602da6e53ebf8f2d
#
_entry.id   2ad0d4c6425c2196602da6e53ebf8f2d
#
_cell.length_a   1.000
_cell.length_b   1.000
_cell.length_c   1.000
_cell.angle_alpha   90.00
_cell.angle_beta   90.00
_cell.angle_gamma   90.00
#
_symmetry.space_group_name_H-M   'P 1'
#
loop_
_entity.id
_entity.type
_entity.pdbx_description
1 polymer ?
#
loop_
_entity_poly.entity_id
_entity_poly.type
_entity_poly.pdbx_seq_one_letter_code
_entity_poly.pdbx_strand_id
1 'polypeptide(L)' 'QSDIAANIQIGPTDLGMVRIYIEADGGIELPLDFDPEEAEEIAEELRAAAEAARIMADGGKPKPRKR' A
#
# COMPACT_ATOMS: atom_id res chain seq x y z
N GLN A 1 4.76 -2.49 17.17
CA GLN A 1 4.93 -1.30 16.37
C GLN A 1 6.32 -1.21 15.77
N SER A 2 6.37 -1.00 14.49
CA SER A 2 7.63 -0.98 13.78
C SER A 2 8.27 0.40 13.84
N ASP A 3 9.58 0.42 14.01
CA ASP A 3 10.33 1.66 13.96
C ASP A 3 11.11 1.81 12.66
N ILE A 4 10.87 0.94 11.72
CA ILE A 4 11.59 1.00 10.46
C ILE A 4 11.02 2.12 9.61
N ALA A 5 11.89 3.01 9.20
CA ALA A 5 11.49 4.08 8.30
C ALA A 5 11.62 3.58 6.87
N ALA A 6 10.63 3.90 6.09
CA ALA A 6 10.64 3.49 4.69
C ALA A 6 9.93 4.52 3.86
N ASN A 7 10.43 4.70 2.64
CA ASN A 7 9.78 5.52 1.64
C ASN A 7 9.25 4.63 0.55
N ILE A 8 8.08 4.97 0.07
CA ILE A 8 7.48 4.24 -1.03
C ILE A 8 7.13 5.24 -2.11
N GLN A 9 7.62 4.98 -3.32
CA GLN A 9 7.30 5.80 -4.48
C GLN A 9 6.62 4.93 -5.50
N ILE A 10 5.56 5.44 -6.09
CA ILE A 10 4.76 4.68 -7.02
C ILE A 10 4.57 5.50 -8.28
N GLY A 11 4.82 4.88 -9.42
CA GLY A 11 4.64 5.59 -10.66
C GLY A 11 4.73 4.65 -11.86
N PRO A 12 4.41 5.18 -13.02
CA PRO A 12 4.50 4.37 -14.24
C PRO A 12 5.93 4.31 -14.75
N THR A 13 6.21 3.27 -15.51
CA THR A 13 7.49 3.16 -16.18
C THR A 13 7.31 3.38 -17.67
N ASP A 14 8.43 3.57 -18.36
CA ASP A 14 8.41 3.74 -19.81
C ASP A 14 7.92 2.51 -20.52
N LEU A 15 7.95 1.37 -19.86
CA LEU A 15 7.53 0.12 -20.47
C LEU A 15 6.08 -0.21 -20.19
N GLY A 16 5.32 0.73 -19.64
CA GLY A 16 3.93 0.49 -19.35
C GLY A 16 3.67 -0.34 -18.13
N MET A 17 4.62 -0.37 -17.22
CA MET A 17 4.48 -1.06 -15.96
C MET A 17 4.24 -0.06 -14.84
N VAL A 18 3.83 -0.54 -13.71
CA VAL A 18 3.73 0.28 -12.50
C VAL A 18 4.85 -0.13 -11.56
N ARG A 19 5.67 0.83 -11.19
CA ARG A 19 6.77 0.55 -10.28
C ARG A 19 6.44 1.01 -8.88
N ILE A 20 6.60 0.11 -7.94
CA ILE A 20 6.58 0.44 -6.52
C ILE A 20 8.01 0.34 -6.03
N TYR A 21 8.58 1.47 -5.67
CA TYR A 21 9.98 1.54 -5.28
C TYR A 21 10.02 1.76 -3.78
N ILE A 22 10.63 0.84 -3.08
CA ILE A 22 10.68 0.88 -1.62
C ILE A 22 12.12 1.12 -1.22
N GLU A 23 12.33 2.16 -0.41
CA GLU A 23 13.63 2.44 0.19
C GLU A 23 13.47 2.33 1.69
N ALA A 24 14.27 1.50 2.30
CA ALA A 24 14.22 1.29 3.75
C ALA A 24 15.57 1.62 4.35
N ASP A 25 15.58 1.79 5.66
CA ASP A 25 16.82 2.05 6.40
C ASP A 25 17.83 0.97 6.12
N GLY A 26 19.11 1.34 6.18
CA GLY A 26 20.17 0.39 5.93
C GLY A 26 20.52 0.23 4.48
N GLY A 27 20.02 1.13 3.63
CA GLY A 27 20.36 1.07 2.21
C GLY A 27 19.60 0.04 1.42
N ILE A 28 18.49 -0.43 1.97
CA ILE A 28 17.68 -1.42 1.29
C ILE A 28 16.83 -0.73 0.23
N GLU A 29 16.87 -1.25 -1.00
CA GLU A 29 16.09 -0.72 -2.10
C GLU A 29 15.41 -1.86 -2.82
N LEU A 30 14.12 -1.73 -3.02
CA LEU A 30 13.33 -2.78 -3.67
C LEU A 30 12.47 -2.15 -4.76
N PRO A 31 12.93 -2.18 -6.00
CA PRO A 31 12.06 -1.78 -7.11
C PRO A 31 11.23 -2.97 -7.55
N LEU A 32 9.93 -2.80 -7.51
CA LEU A 32 9.00 -3.87 -7.88
C LEU A 32 8.13 -3.36 -9.01
N ASP A 33 8.12 -4.10 -10.11
CA ASP A 33 7.34 -3.70 -11.27
C ASP A 33 6.17 -4.66 -11.46
N PHE A 34 5.02 -4.09 -11.74
CA PHE A 34 3.78 -4.85 -11.88
C PHE A 34 3.07 -4.43 -13.15
N ASP A 35 2.36 -5.37 -13.75
CA ASP A 35 1.43 -5.01 -14.80
C ASP A 35 0.37 -4.09 -14.24
N PRO A 36 -0.21 -3.21 -15.09
CA PRO A 36 -1.27 -2.34 -14.59
C PRO A 36 -2.42 -3.09 -13.93
N GLU A 37 -2.78 -4.26 -14.45
CA GLU A 37 -3.86 -5.04 -13.86
C GLU A 37 -3.49 -5.55 -12.48
N GLU A 38 -2.25 -6.03 -12.33
CA GLU A 38 -1.79 -6.45 -11.02
C GLU A 38 -1.75 -5.28 -10.05
N ALA A 39 -1.33 -4.14 -10.54
CA ALA A 39 -1.26 -2.96 -9.69
C ALA A 39 -2.66 -2.58 -9.18
N GLU A 40 -3.65 -2.70 -10.05
CA GLU A 40 -5.01 -2.40 -9.64
C GLU A 40 -5.53 -3.39 -8.61
N GLU A 41 -5.15 -4.66 -8.74
CA GLU A 41 -5.53 -5.65 -7.75
C GLU A 41 -4.88 -5.35 -6.41
N ILE A 42 -3.61 -4.95 -6.44
CA ILE A 42 -2.93 -4.57 -5.21
C ILE A 42 -3.61 -3.36 -4.57
N ALA A 43 -4.02 -2.41 -5.39
CA ALA A 43 -4.71 -1.23 -4.88
C ALA A 43 -6.01 -1.61 -4.17
N GLU A 44 -6.74 -2.57 -4.74
CA GLU A 44 -7.97 -3.03 -4.10
C GLU A 44 -7.69 -3.72 -2.78
N GLU A 45 -6.63 -4.52 -2.74
CA GLU A 45 -6.26 -5.20 -1.50
C GLU A 45 -5.83 -4.19 -0.44
N LEU A 46 -5.10 -3.17 -0.86
CA LEU A 46 -4.71 -2.13 0.08
C LEU A 46 -5.93 -1.40 0.63
N ARG A 47 -6.87 -1.10 -0.25
CA ARG A 47 -8.07 -0.41 0.19
C ARG A 47 -8.85 -1.26 1.19
N ALA A 48 -9.01 -2.56 0.89
CA ALA A 48 -9.72 -3.44 1.78
C ALA A 48 -9.01 -3.59 3.13
N ALA A 49 -7.68 -3.67 3.09
CA ALA A 49 -6.91 -3.79 4.32
C ALA A 49 -7.02 -2.53 5.16
N ALA A 50 -7.01 -1.36 4.51
CA ALA A 50 -7.15 -0.11 5.23
C ALA A 50 -8.50 -0.03 5.92
N GLU A 51 -9.54 -0.49 5.23
CA GLU A 51 -10.87 -0.52 5.84
C GLU A 51 -10.92 -1.45 7.03
N ALA A 52 -10.36 -2.65 6.86
CA ALA A 52 -10.32 -3.61 7.96
C ALA A 52 -9.52 -3.08 9.14
N ALA A 53 -8.41 -2.40 8.85
CA ALA A 53 -7.59 -1.85 9.91
C ALA A 53 -8.35 -0.78 10.69
N ARG A 54 -9.13 0.04 9.99
CA ARG A 54 -9.92 1.05 10.69
C ARG A 54 -10.94 0.41 11.62
N ILE A 55 -11.57 -0.67 11.16
CA ILE A 55 -12.53 -1.37 11.99
C ILE A 55 -11.85 -1.97 13.21
N MET A 56 -10.67 -2.55 13.01
CA MET A 56 -9.94 -3.14 14.13
C MET A 56 -9.54 -2.07 15.14
N ALA A 57 -9.13 -0.90 14.63
CA ALA A 57 -8.74 0.19 15.51
C ALA A 57 -9.91 0.68 16.34
N ASP A 58 -11.12 0.50 15.86
CA ASP A 58 -12.32 0.89 16.59
C ASP A 58 -12.86 -0.23 17.47
N GLY A 59 -12.05 -1.22 17.77
CA GLY A 59 -12.49 -2.32 18.62
C GLY A 59 -13.30 -3.36 17.89
N GLY A 60 -13.16 -3.43 16.58
CA GLY A 60 -13.85 -4.43 15.79
C GLY A 60 -15.27 -4.07 15.43
N LYS A 61 -15.67 -2.84 15.67
CA LYS A 61 -17.02 -2.39 15.36
C LYS A 61 -17.00 -1.48 14.16
N PRO A 62 -17.97 -1.63 13.28
CA PRO A 62 -18.05 -0.69 12.15
C PRO A 62 -18.31 0.71 12.65
N LYS A 63 -17.77 1.66 11.96
CA LYS A 63 -18.01 3.05 12.28
C LYS A 63 -19.45 3.42 11.98
N PRO A 64 -20.05 4.26 12.81
CA PRO A 64 -21.38 4.74 12.49
C PRO A 64 -21.35 5.56 11.22
N ARG A 65 -22.39 5.45 10.47
CA ARG A 65 -22.50 6.21 9.26
C ARG A 65 -22.80 7.65 9.58
N LYS A 66 -22.08 8.51 8.93
CA LYS A 66 -22.37 9.92 9.10
C LYS A 66 -23.57 10.31 8.30
N ARG A 67 -24.26 11.31 8.80
CA ARG A 67 -25.46 11.62 8.11
C ARG A 67 -25.61 13.03 7.81
#